data_a3d4ebd03b080418b367bc2c50bc5f93
#
_entry.id   a3d4ebd03b080418b367bc2c50bc5f93
#
_cell.length_a   1.000
_cell.length_b   1.000
_cell.length_c   1.000
_cell.angle_alpha   90.00
_cell.angle_beta   90.00
_cell.angle_gamma   90.00
#
_symmetry.space_group_name_H-M   'P 1'
#
loop_
_entity.id
_entity.type
_entity.pdbx_description
1 polymer ?
#
loop_
_entity_poly.entity_id
_entity_poly.type
_entity_poly.pdbx_seq_one_letter_code
_entity_poly.pdbx_strand_id
1 'polypeptide(L)'
;MCRYLQDGWQAKIVNEDGTEVEQGAVGELILKGPGVMTCYYKNPKATEECLKDGWLYTGDMAMQDEDGFIYLVDRKKDVIISGGENIYPVQIENFLSKYEKIKDVAVIGIADARLGEITAAIIEVKDGMTCTEEEINEFCKELPRYKRPRKIIFEHVPRNATGKIEKPLLRKMHKSENLVAAENNA
;
A
#
# COMPACT_ATOMS: atom_id res chain seq x y z
N MET A 1 -0.96 -5.18 -15.28
CA MET A 1 -0.80 -6.58 -15.75
C MET A 1 0.16 -6.60 -16.92
N CYS A 2 1.24 -7.35 -16.85
CA CYS A 2 2.23 -7.51 -17.93
C CYS A 2 2.58 -8.99 -18.06
N ARG A 3 2.51 -9.56 -19.27
CA ARG A 3 2.86 -10.97 -19.54
C ARG A 3 4.20 -11.12 -20.21
N TYR A 4 4.57 -10.14 -21.05
CA TYR A 4 5.79 -10.20 -21.84
C TYR A 4 6.69 -9.03 -21.47
N LEU A 5 7.91 -9.36 -21.09
CA LEU A 5 9.00 -8.40 -21.00
C LEU A 5 9.58 -8.20 -22.40
N GLN A 6 10.07 -7.00 -22.68
CA GLN A 6 10.87 -6.77 -23.91
C GLN A 6 12.16 -7.61 -23.88
N ASP A 7 12.71 -7.89 -25.04
CA ASP A 7 13.97 -8.62 -25.16
C ASP A 7 15.06 -7.96 -24.30
N GLY A 8 15.78 -8.79 -23.55
CA GLY A 8 16.83 -8.36 -22.64
C GLY A 8 16.36 -7.90 -21.26
N TRP A 9 15.05 -7.89 -20.98
CA TRP A 9 14.52 -7.63 -19.65
C TRP A 9 14.23 -8.93 -18.89
N GLN A 10 14.49 -8.89 -17.59
CA GLN A 10 14.17 -9.95 -16.64
C GLN A 10 13.39 -9.35 -15.48
N ALA A 11 12.42 -10.08 -14.96
CA ALA A 11 11.67 -9.74 -13.76
C ALA A 11 11.63 -10.94 -12.83
N LYS A 12 11.70 -10.68 -11.53
CA LYS A 12 11.51 -11.64 -10.46
C LYS A 12 10.65 -11.03 -9.37
N ILE A 13 9.96 -11.88 -8.63
CA ILE A 13 9.23 -11.49 -7.43
C ILE A 13 9.93 -12.19 -6.27
N VAL A 14 10.42 -11.41 -5.31
CA VAL A 14 11.32 -11.90 -4.26
C VAL A 14 10.83 -11.56 -2.86
N ASN A 15 11.22 -12.40 -1.91
CA ASN A 15 11.11 -12.17 -0.49
C ASN A 15 12.10 -11.10 -0.01
N GLU A 16 12.07 -10.76 1.26
CA GLU A 16 13.00 -9.78 1.87
C GLU A 16 14.47 -10.25 1.86
N ASP A 17 14.70 -11.56 1.89
CA ASP A 17 16.02 -12.20 1.80
C ASP A 17 16.55 -12.32 0.36
N GLY A 18 15.76 -11.90 -0.64
CA GLY A 18 16.10 -11.95 -2.06
C GLY A 18 15.81 -13.29 -2.74
N THR A 19 15.26 -14.27 -2.04
CA THR A 19 14.79 -15.53 -2.66
C THR A 19 13.50 -15.32 -3.44
N GLU A 20 13.32 -16.04 -4.55
CA GLU A 20 12.07 -15.96 -5.32
C GLU A 20 10.90 -16.52 -4.49
N VAL A 21 9.77 -15.84 -4.57
CA VAL A 21 8.54 -16.29 -3.90
C VAL A 21 7.93 -17.49 -4.64
N GLU A 22 7.10 -18.26 -3.94
CA GLU A 22 6.28 -19.29 -4.58
C GLU A 22 5.25 -18.64 -5.53
N GLN A 23 4.86 -19.37 -6.56
CA GLN A 23 3.87 -18.90 -7.52
C GLN A 23 2.55 -18.54 -6.83
N GLY A 24 2.01 -17.36 -7.17
CA GLY A 24 0.82 -16.81 -6.53
C GLY A 24 1.09 -16.10 -5.20
N ALA A 25 2.29 -16.20 -4.65
CA ALA A 25 2.66 -15.42 -3.47
C ALA A 25 3.04 -13.98 -3.84
N VAL A 26 2.90 -13.07 -2.88
CA VAL A 26 3.26 -11.65 -3.04
C VAL A 26 4.66 -11.42 -2.54
N GLY A 27 5.48 -10.75 -3.35
CA GLY A 27 6.83 -10.32 -3.01
C GLY A 27 7.18 -8.99 -3.66
N GLU A 28 8.41 -8.53 -3.48
CA GLU A 28 8.91 -7.33 -4.16
C GLU A 28 9.28 -7.64 -5.61
N LEU A 29 8.77 -6.83 -6.53
CA LEU A 29 9.16 -6.90 -7.94
C LEU A 29 10.57 -6.34 -8.10
N ILE A 30 11.47 -7.15 -8.66
CA ILE A 30 12.80 -6.71 -9.06
C ILE A 30 13.00 -6.88 -10.57
N LEU A 31 13.72 -5.93 -11.17
CA LEU A 31 13.91 -5.87 -12.61
C LEU A 31 15.39 -5.81 -12.97
N LYS A 32 15.77 -6.45 -14.08
CA LYS A 32 17.08 -6.33 -14.68
C LYS A 32 16.93 -6.16 -16.19
N GLY A 33 17.68 -5.23 -16.77
CA GLY A 33 17.61 -4.98 -18.21
C GLY A 33 18.35 -3.73 -18.65
N PRO A 34 18.44 -3.49 -19.95
CA PRO A 34 19.25 -2.40 -20.51
C PRO A 34 18.71 -1.00 -20.18
N GLY A 35 17.43 -0.87 -19.80
CA GLY A 35 16.82 0.40 -19.44
C GLY A 35 16.84 0.69 -17.92
N VAL A 36 17.44 -0.19 -17.10
CA VAL A 36 17.64 0.09 -15.68
C VAL A 36 18.63 1.24 -15.53
N MET A 37 18.30 2.21 -14.68
CA MET A 37 19.15 3.36 -14.40
C MET A 37 20.52 2.93 -13.86
N THR A 38 21.56 3.72 -14.12
CA THR A 38 22.88 3.48 -13.53
C THR A 38 22.97 3.95 -12.07
N CYS A 39 22.32 5.06 -11.73
CA CYS A 39 22.31 5.59 -10.37
C CYS A 39 21.25 6.70 -10.20
N TYR A 40 20.93 7.03 -8.96
CA TYR A 40 20.30 8.31 -8.60
C TYR A 40 21.35 9.43 -8.60
N TYR A 41 21.07 10.51 -9.32
CA TYR A 41 21.98 11.65 -9.42
C TYR A 41 22.31 12.24 -8.05
N LYS A 42 23.61 12.31 -7.72
CA LYS A 42 24.13 12.79 -6.43
C LYS A 42 23.54 12.13 -5.18
N ASN A 43 23.01 10.92 -5.31
CA ASN A 43 22.45 10.17 -4.18
C ASN A 43 22.92 8.70 -4.20
N PRO A 44 24.20 8.43 -3.84
CA PRO A 44 24.74 7.07 -3.84
C PRO A 44 24.00 6.15 -2.87
N LYS A 45 23.59 6.66 -1.70
CA LYS A 45 22.85 5.87 -0.71
C LYS A 45 21.55 5.30 -1.28
N ALA A 46 20.71 6.14 -1.90
CA ALA A 46 19.48 5.67 -2.54
C ALA A 46 19.76 4.69 -3.70
N THR A 47 20.89 4.85 -4.37
CA THR A 47 21.32 3.93 -5.44
C THR A 47 21.65 2.54 -4.86
N GLU A 48 22.46 2.47 -3.81
CA GLU A 48 22.85 1.23 -3.11
C GLU A 48 21.63 0.51 -2.50
N GLU A 49 20.65 1.27 -2.00
CA GLU A 49 19.42 0.71 -1.44
C GLU A 49 18.58 -0.03 -2.49
N CYS A 50 18.54 0.46 -3.74
CA CYS A 50 17.65 -0.09 -4.76
C CYS A 50 18.36 -0.88 -5.87
N LEU A 51 19.69 -0.72 -6.08
CA LEU A 51 20.44 -1.47 -7.08
C LEU A 51 21.36 -2.46 -6.38
N LYS A 52 21.09 -3.75 -6.52
CA LYS A 52 21.86 -4.85 -5.90
C LYS A 52 22.14 -5.91 -6.96
N ASP A 53 23.40 -6.25 -7.18
CA ASP A 53 23.85 -7.29 -8.12
C ASP A 53 23.26 -7.15 -9.54
N GLY A 54 23.06 -5.91 -9.97
CA GLY A 54 22.49 -5.56 -11.26
C GLY A 54 20.96 -5.68 -11.34
N TRP A 55 20.28 -5.90 -10.23
CA TRP A 55 18.84 -5.87 -10.10
C TRP A 55 18.35 -4.57 -9.48
N LEU A 56 17.32 -3.99 -10.08
CA LEU A 56 16.58 -2.87 -9.53
C LEU A 56 15.46 -3.39 -8.63
N TYR A 57 15.54 -3.13 -7.33
CA TYR A 57 14.47 -3.31 -6.36
C TYR A 57 13.50 -2.14 -6.52
N THR A 58 12.31 -2.41 -7.07
CA THR A 58 11.38 -1.34 -7.49
C THR A 58 10.64 -0.70 -6.34
N GLY A 59 10.56 -1.38 -5.20
CA GLY A 59 9.70 -1.01 -4.08
C GLY A 59 8.21 -1.23 -4.36
N ASP A 60 7.87 -1.93 -5.45
CA ASP A 60 6.49 -2.33 -5.76
C ASP A 60 6.30 -3.80 -5.37
N MET A 61 5.23 -4.09 -4.64
CA MET A 61 4.81 -5.45 -4.34
C MET A 61 4.00 -6.01 -5.51
N ALA A 62 4.29 -7.23 -5.88
CA ALA A 62 3.67 -7.89 -7.02
C ALA A 62 3.40 -9.37 -6.72
N MET A 63 2.54 -9.98 -7.51
CA MET A 63 2.32 -11.42 -7.59
C MET A 63 2.29 -11.86 -9.06
N GLN A 64 2.61 -13.13 -9.31
CA GLN A 64 2.51 -13.73 -10.63
C GLN A 64 1.47 -14.84 -10.59
N ASP A 65 0.55 -14.84 -11.54
CA ASP A 65 -0.45 -15.90 -11.68
C ASP A 65 0.10 -17.13 -12.44
N GLU A 66 -0.74 -18.17 -12.57
CA GLU A 66 -0.41 -19.42 -13.24
C GLU A 66 -0.10 -19.25 -14.73
N ASP A 67 -0.65 -18.20 -15.34
CA ASP A 67 -0.42 -17.85 -16.76
C ASP A 67 0.81 -16.98 -16.97
N GLY A 68 1.52 -16.62 -15.90
CA GLY A 68 2.72 -15.80 -15.92
C GLY A 68 2.48 -14.30 -15.98
N PHE A 69 1.23 -13.82 -15.75
CA PHE A 69 0.96 -12.40 -15.67
C PHE A 69 1.40 -11.83 -14.32
N ILE A 70 2.10 -10.70 -14.35
CA ILE A 70 2.51 -9.98 -13.16
C ILE A 70 1.48 -8.89 -12.84
N TYR A 71 0.99 -8.91 -11.60
CA TYR A 71 0.05 -7.96 -11.05
C TYR A 71 0.74 -7.14 -9.97
N LEU A 72 0.73 -5.82 -10.10
CA LEU A 72 1.15 -4.93 -9.02
C LEU A 72 0.06 -4.92 -7.94
N VAL A 73 0.46 -5.17 -6.72
CA VAL A 73 -0.45 -5.26 -5.56
C VAL A 73 -0.47 -3.96 -4.79
N ASP A 74 0.71 -3.43 -4.44
CA ASP A 74 0.87 -2.17 -3.68
C ASP A 74 2.33 -1.69 -3.72
N ARG A 75 2.62 -0.60 -3.02
CA ARG A 75 4.00 -0.17 -2.73
C ARG A 75 4.48 -0.82 -1.45
N LYS A 76 5.72 -1.34 -1.44
CA LYS A 76 6.34 -1.97 -0.26
C LYS A 76 6.24 -1.09 1.00
N LYS A 77 6.53 0.22 0.86
CA LYS A 77 6.47 1.19 1.96
C LYS A 77 5.05 1.52 2.46
N ASP A 78 4.03 1.11 1.71
CA ASP A 78 2.64 1.38 2.03
C ASP A 78 1.95 0.13 2.63
N VAL A 79 2.57 -1.05 2.58
CA VAL A 79 2.09 -2.27 3.23
C VAL A 79 1.95 -2.03 4.72
N ILE A 80 0.79 -2.41 5.26
CA ILE A 80 0.46 -2.29 6.68
C ILE A 80 0.68 -3.65 7.33
N ILE A 81 1.50 -3.69 8.38
CA ILE A 81 1.77 -4.93 9.13
C ILE A 81 0.92 -4.90 10.41
N SER A 82 -0.16 -5.67 10.42
CA SER A 82 -1.11 -5.70 11.52
C SER A 82 -1.21 -7.11 12.12
N GLY A 83 -0.69 -7.28 13.33
CA GLY A 83 -0.72 -8.58 14.03
C GLY A 83 0.02 -9.70 13.27
N GLY A 84 1.04 -9.35 12.50
CA GLY A 84 1.82 -10.30 11.69
C GLY A 84 1.27 -10.51 10.26
N GLU A 85 0.13 -9.95 9.93
CA GLU A 85 -0.46 -10.04 8.59
C GLU A 85 -0.08 -8.85 7.72
N ASN A 86 0.30 -9.10 6.47
CA ASN A 86 0.52 -8.06 5.48
C ASN A 86 -0.80 -7.62 4.85
N ILE A 87 -1.17 -6.38 5.06
CA ILE A 87 -2.37 -5.78 4.50
C ILE A 87 -1.97 -4.78 3.42
N TYR A 88 -2.56 -4.93 2.25
CA TYR A 88 -2.30 -4.10 1.09
C TYR A 88 -3.40 -3.02 0.96
N PRO A 89 -3.11 -1.76 1.28
CA PRO A 89 -4.06 -0.65 1.23
C PRO A 89 -4.86 -0.54 -0.06
N VAL A 90 -4.22 -0.69 -1.21
CA VAL A 90 -4.86 -0.59 -2.53
C VAL A 90 -6.04 -1.55 -2.70
N GLN A 91 -5.98 -2.75 -2.09
CA GLN A 91 -7.09 -3.72 -2.16
C GLN A 91 -8.33 -3.20 -1.42
N ILE A 92 -8.12 -2.55 -0.27
CA ILE A 92 -9.21 -1.98 0.54
C ILE A 92 -9.74 -0.70 -0.12
N GLU A 93 -8.85 0.15 -0.65
CA GLU A 93 -9.21 1.35 -1.40
C GLU A 93 -10.07 1.01 -2.61
N ASN A 94 -9.66 0.02 -3.41
CA ASN A 94 -10.41 -0.47 -4.57
C ASN A 94 -11.78 -1.06 -4.18
N PHE A 95 -11.90 -1.66 -3.01
CA PHE A 95 -13.16 -2.16 -2.51
C PHE A 95 -14.07 -1.00 -2.07
N LEU A 96 -13.57 -0.11 -1.23
CA LEU A 96 -14.32 1.04 -0.70
C LEU A 96 -14.74 2.02 -1.78
N SER A 97 -13.93 2.22 -2.83
CA SER A 97 -14.27 3.10 -3.96
C SER A 97 -15.52 2.69 -4.74
N LYS A 98 -16.00 1.44 -4.56
CA LYS A 98 -17.26 0.96 -5.15
C LYS A 98 -18.50 1.45 -4.40
N TYR A 99 -18.32 1.95 -3.18
CA TYR A 99 -19.45 2.43 -2.39
C TYR A 99 -19.94 3.78 -2.94
N GLU A 100 -21.23 3.86 -3.24
CA GLU A 100 -21.81 4.96 -4.02
C GLU A 100 -21.59 6.36 -3.43
N LYS A 101 -21.50 6.47 -2.10
CA LYS A 101 -21.32 7.75 -1.39
C LYS A 101 -19.87 8.23 -1.32
N ILE A 102 -18.89 7.37 -1.63
CA ILE A 102 -17.48 7.70 -1.53
C ILE A 102 -17.03 8.45 -2.79
N LYS A 103 -16.44 9.62 -2.59
CA LYS A 103 -15.79 10.42 -3.63
C LYS A 103 -14.34 9.97 -3.83
N ASP A 104 -13.60 9.85 -2.72
CA ASP A 104 -12.20 9.41 -2.71
C ASP A 104 -11.89 8.67 -1.41
N VAL A 105 -10.89 7.81 -1.44
CA VAL A 105 -10.49 7.01 -0.27
C VAL A 105 -9.01 6.74 -0.26
N ALA A 106 -8.41 6.86 0.91
CA ALA A 106 -7.04 6.44 1.18
C ALA A 106 -7.01 5.52 2.41
N VAL A 107 -6.20 4.48 2.35
CA VAL A 107 -5.99 3.59 3.49
C VAL A 107 -4.53 3.68 3.93
N ILE A 108 -4.32 3.92 5.23
CA ILE A 108 -3.00 4.03 5.85
C ILE A 108 -2.90 3.15 7.08
N GLY A 109 -1.68 2.76 7.43
CA GLY A 109 -1.35 2.21 8.74
C GLY A 109 -1.21 3.31 9.77
N ILE A 110 -1.81 3.12 10.94
CA ILE A 110 -1.59 3.95 12.13
C ILE A 110 -1.12 3.05 13.27
N ALA A 111 -0.21 3.58 14.11
CA ALA A 111 0.39 2.79 15.18
C ALA A 111 -0.64 2.26 16.17
N ASP A 112 -0.49 1.00 16.56
CA ASP A 112 -1.30 0.32 17.58
C ASP A 112 -0.39 -0.45 18.52
N ALA A 113 -0.61 -0.31 19.83
CA ALA A 113 0.26 -0.88 20.86
C ALA A 113 0.29 -2.43 20.86
N ARG A 114 -0.78 -3.08 20.37
CA ARG A 114 -0.93 -4.53 20.39
C ARG A 114 -0.60 -5.17 19.05
N LEU A 115 -0.96 -4.53 17.95
CA LEU A 115 -0.88 -5.11 16.61
C LEU A 115 0.27 -4.55 15.78
N GLY A 116 1.02 -3.59 16.32
CA GLY A 116 2.02 -2.81 15.58
C GLY A 116 1.36 -1.71 14.77
N GLU A 117 0.53 -2.07 13.81
CA GLU A 117 -0.30 -1.13 13.06
C GLU A 117 -1.74 -1.62 12.95
N ILE A 118 -2.66 -0.68 12.75
CA ILE A 118 -4.04 -0.95 12.34
C ILE A 118 -4.37 -0.16 11.08
N THR A 119 -5.31 -0.68 10.30
CA THR A 119 -5.81 0.00 9.10
C THR A 119 -6.74 1.14 9.46
N ALA A 120 -6.45 2.34 8.96
CA ALA A 120 -7.34 3.49 8.99
C ALA A 120 -7.78 3.83 7.56
N ALA A 121 -9.08 3.91 7.33
CA ALA A 121 -9.66 4.38 6.08
C ALA A 121 -10.01 5.86 6.21
N ILE A 122 -9.37 6.69 5.40
CA ILE A 122 -9.65 8.10 5.23
C ILE A 122 -10.61 8.24 4.05
N ILE A 123 -11.82 8.74 4.30
CA ILE A 123 -12.91 8.73 3.33
C ILE A 123 -13.38 10.15 3.07
N GLU A 124 -13.30 10.56 1.82
CA GLU A 124 -13.96 11.77 1.34
C GLU A 124 -15.33 11.41 0.75
N VAL A 125 -16.38 11.97 1.35
CA VAL A 125 -17.77 11.74 0.93
C VAL A 125 -18.11 12.67 -0.23
N LYS A 126 -18.94 12.21 -1.16
CA LYS A 126 -19.44 13.04 -2.28
C LYS A 126 -20.24 14.24 -1.77
N ASP A 127 -20.13 15.35 -2.49
CA ASP A 127 -20.84 16.58 -2.15
C ASP A 127 -22.34 16.35 -2.06
N GLY A 128 -22.94 16.86 -0.98
CA GLY A 128 -24.38 16.73 -0.71
C GLY A 128 -24.81 15.36 -0.16
N MET A 129 -23.88 14.43 0.03
CA MET A 129 -24.18 13.14 0.67
C MET A 129 -23.68 13.10 2.12
N THR A 130 -24.30 12.24 2.93
CA THR A 130 -23.84 11.91 4.28
C THR A 130 -23.53 10.41 4.34
N CYS A 131 -22.48 10.07 5.05
CA CYS A 131 -22.06 8.69 5.25
C CYS A 131 -21.67 8.50 6.72
N THR A 132 -22.06 7.37 7.31
CA THR A 132 -21.73 7.07 8.71
C THR A 132 -20.69 5.95 8.78
N GLU A 133 -20.05 5.84 9.94
CA GLU A 133 -19.10 4.78 10.21
C GLU A 133 -19.78 3.40 10.17
N GLU A 134 -21.02 3.30 10.65
CA GLU A 134 -21.81 2.08 10.64
C GLU A 134 -22.08 1.58 9.21
N GLU A 135 -22.43 2.50 8.30
CA GLU A 135 -22.65 2.16 6.89
C GLU A 135 -21.38 1.58 6.24
N ILE A 136 -20.23 2.20 6.49
CA ILE A 136 -18.94 1.71 5.96
C ILE A 136 -18.56 0.37 6.61
N ASN A 137 -18.75 0.23 7.91
CA ASN A 137 -18.49 -1.03 8.62
C ASN A 137 -19.37 -2.16 8.10
N GLU A 138 -20.66 -1.89 7.81
CA GLU A 138 -21.57 -2.86 7.22
C GLU A 138 -21.10 -3.29 5.82
N PHE A 139 -20.76 -2.32 4.96
CA PHE A 139 -20.22 -2.56 3.63
C PHE A 139 -18.92 -3.38 3.68
N CYS A 140 -18.03 -3.09 4.63
CA CYS A 140 -16.78 -3.80 4.83
C CYS A 140 -16.95 -5.25 5.32
N LYS A 141 -18.16 -5.71 5.69
CA LYS A 141 -18.39 -7.12 6.06
C LYS A 141 -18.09 -8.10 4.94
N GLU A 142 -18.14 -7.67 3.69
CA GLU A 142 -17.74 -8.47 2.53
C GLU A 142 -16.23 -8.72 2.46
N LEU A 143 -15.42 -7.86 3.12
CA LEU A 143 -13.98 -8.08 3.22
C LEU A 143 -13.63 -9.13 4.28
N PRO A 144 -12.55 -9.90 4.08
CA PRO A 144 -11.95 -10.71 5.13
C PRO A 144 -11.69 -9.87 6.39
N ARG A 145 -11.93 -10.46 7.57
CA ARG A 145 -11.91 -9.73 8.84
C ARG A 145 -10.61 -8.94 9.07
N TYR A 146 -9.46 -9.49 8.71
CA TYR A 146 -8.15 -8.86 8.91
C TYR A 146 -7.94 -7.64 8.00
N LYS A 147 -8.65 -7.54 6.85
CA LYS A 147 -8.58 -6.41 5.91
C LYS A 147 -9.55 -5.28 6.25
N ARG A 148 -10.52 -5.51 7.15
CA ARG A 148 -11.51 -4.47 7.49
C ARG A 148 -10.82 -3.31 8.20
N PRO A 149 -11.07 -2.05 7.78
CA PRO A 149 -10.56 -0.89 8.50
C PRO A 149 -10.99 -0.93 9.96
N ARG A 150 -10.07 -0.63 10.86
CA ARG A 150 -10.33 -0.55 12.29
C ARG A 150 -10.64 0.87 12.75
N LYS A 151 -10.28 1.84 11.94
CA LYS A 151 -10.61 3.25 12.13
C LYS A 151 -11.15 3.82 10.83
N ILE A 152 -12.23 4.57 10.88
CA ILE A 152 -12.83 5.28 9.75
C ILE A 152 -12.77 6.77 10.09
N ILE A 153 -12.25 7.56 9.16
CA ILE A 153 -12.07 9.01 9.33
C ILE A 153 -12.66 9.68 8.10
N PHE A 154 -13.63 10.57 8.32
CA PHE A 154 -14.25 11.34 7.25
C PHE A 154 -13.54 12.66 7.10
N GLU A 155 -12.71 12.79 6.06
CA GLU A 155 -11.98 14.01 5.74
C GLU A 155 -11.57 14.04 4.26
N HIS A 156 -11.03 15.16 3.81
CA HIS A 156 -10.50 15.32 2.46
C HIS A 156 -9.27 14.44 2.23
N VAL A 157 -9.21 13.75 1.08
CA VAL A 157 -8.08 12.93 0.66
C VAL A 157 -7.10 13.78 -0.16
N PRO A 158 -5.93 14.17 0.41
CA PRO A 158 -4.99 15.05 -0.28
C PRO A 158 -4.32 14.34 -1.46
N ARG A 159 -4.26 15.04 -2.59
CA ARG A 159 -3.55 14.61 -3.79
C ARG A 159 -2.50 15.64 -4.21
N ASN A 160 -1.35 15.13 -4.67
CA ASN A 160 -0.31 16.00 -5.22
C ASN A 160 -0.70 16.54 -6.62
N ALA A 161 0.14 17.42 -7.18
CA ALA A 161 -0.08 18.03 -8.49
C ALA A 161 -0.21 16.99 -9.64
N THR A 162 0.28 15.77 -9.46
CA THR A 162 0.15 14.68 -10.44
C THR A 162 -1.08 13.79 -10.20
N GLY A 163 -1.94 14.15 -9.22
CA GLY A 163 -3.16 13.42 -8.88
C GLY A 163 -2.96 12.19 -7.99
N LYS A 164 -1.74 11.95 -7.48
CA LYS A 164 -1.46 10.82 -6.59
C LYS A 164 -1.81 11.16 -5.14
N ILE A 165 -2.44 10.23 -4.42
CA ILE A 165 -2.74 10.37 -2.99
C ILE A 165 -1.45 10.57 -2.19
N GLU A 166 -1.45 11.56 -1.31
CA GLU A 166 -0.32 11.89 -0.44
C GLU A 166 -0.38 11.10 0.90
N LYS A 167 -0.29 9.75 0.83
CA LYS A 167 -0.28 8.89 2.04
C LYS A 167 0.75 9.31 3.11
N PRO A 168 1.97 9.79 2.76
CA PRO A 168 2.91 10.29 3.76
C PRO A 168 2.40 11.50 4.54
N LEU A 169 1.63 12.40 3.89
CA LEU A 169 1.00 13.53 4.56
C LEU A 169 -0.09 13.04 5.53
N LEU A 170 -0.97 12.15 5.08
CA LEU A 170 -2.00 11.55 5.92
C LEU A 170 -1.42 10.85 7.15
N ARG A 171 -0.37 10.03 6.98
CA ARG A 171 0.33 9.40 8.11
C ARG A 171 0.88 10.43 9.10
N LYS A 172 1.41 11.55 8.62
CA LYS A 172 1.92 12.62 9.48
C LYS A 172 0.80 13.30 10.27
N MET A 173 -0.35 13.56 9.63
CA MET A 173 -1.51 14.19 10.27
C MET A 173 -2.06 13.31 11.41
N HIS A 174 -2.17 12.00 11.16
CA HIS A 174 -2.77 11.06 12.13
C HIS A 174 -1.78 10.41 13.10
N LYS A 175 -0.47 10.71 12.98
CA LYS A 175 0.54 10.19 13.92
C LYS A 175 0.42 10.81 15.31
N SER A 176 0.07 12.09 15.40
CA SER A 176 -0.02 12.84 16.65
C SER A 176 -1.27 12.51 17.48
N GLU A 177 -2.36 12.07 16.86
CA GLU A 177 -3.59 11.74 17.58
C GLU A 177 -3.45 10.49 18.47
N ASN A 178 -2.61 9.54 18.09
CA ASN A 178 -2.40 8.31 18.83
C ASN A 178 -1.48 8.48 20.05
N LEU A 179 -0.61 9.47 20.07
CA LEU A 179 0.23 9.78 21.24
C LEU A 179 -0.63 10.40 22.35
N VAL A 180 -1.59 11.26 22.00
CA VAL A 180 -2.50 11.90 22.99
C VAL A 180 -3.50 10.89 23.55
N ALA A 181 -3.96 9.93 22.76
CA ALA A 181 -4.86 8.87 23.23
C ALA A 181 -4.18 7.86 24.17
N ALA A 182 -2.87 7.62 24.00
CA ALA A 182 -2.10 6.76 24.88
C ALA A 182 -1.78 7.41 26.23
N GLU A 183 -1.56 8.73 26.26
CA GLU A 183 -1.33 9.50 27.50
C GLU A 183 -2.61 9.67 28.35
N ASN A 184 -3.79 9.68 27.73
CA ASN A 184 -5.07 9.80 28.45
C ASN A 184 -5.60 8.46 29.01
N ASN A 185 -4.98 7.33 28.71
CA ASN A 185 -5.34 5.99 29.19
C ASN A 185 -4.28 5.37 30.13
N ALA A 186 -3.28 6.12 30.55
CA ALA A 186 -2.27 5.78 31.54
C ALA A 186 -2.51 6.53 32.84
#